data_802b274060cc2cda00030b979b411789
#
_entry.id   802b274060cc2cda00030b979b411789
#
_cell.length_a   1.000
_cell.length_b   1.000
_cell.length_c   1.000
_cell.angle_alpha   90.00
_cell.angle_beta   90.00
_cell.angle_gamma   90.00
#
_symmetry.space_group_name_H-M   'P 1'
#
loop_
_entity.id
_entity.type
_entity.pdbx_description
1 polymer ?
#
loop_
_entity_poly.entity_id
_entity_poly.type
_entity_poly.pdbx_seq_one_letter_code
_entity_poly.pdbx_strand_id
1 'polypeptide(L)'
;KDMLDKPMFIETHRLAEFNPRGTDVPVVLDLMIHDIDIILSVVKSKVKHLSASGVSVISDTPDIANARIEFENGCVANLTASRISLKNMRKTRFFQRDAYISVDFLEKKCEVVKMKDAPQNPGDFDMILQNAEGLKKQIYFDNPEIAHNNAILDELETFADAITNNTRPIVTLHDGTEALRVATMIIDQF
;
A
#
# COMPACT_ATOMS: atom_id res chain seq x y z
N LYS A 1 -11.43 -0.64 1.90
CA LYS A 1 -11.43 0.75 1.37
C LYS A 1 -12.21 1.70 2.27
N ASP A 2 -13.30 1.27 2.87
CA ASP A 2 -14.21 2.13 3.67
C ASP A 2 -13.57 2.69 4.96
N MET A 3 -12.46 2.13 5.40
CA MET A 3 -11.68 2.61 6.56
C MET A 3 -10.62 3.66 6.19
N LEU A 4 -10.34 3.84 4.89
CA LEU A 4 -9.34 4.78 4.39
C LEU A 4 -10.07 6.04 3.87
N ASP A 5 -9.99 7.13 4.63
CA ASP A 5 -10.59 8.40 4.25
C ASP A 5 -9.57 9.30 3.52
N LYS A 6 -8.53 9.71 4.20
CA LYS A 6 -7.49 10.60 3.67
C LYS A 6 -6.12 10.17 4.19
N PRO A 7 -5.47 9.17 3.58
CA PRO A 7 -4.14 8.78 4.00
C PRO A 7 -3.18 9.95 3.79
N MET A 8 -2.39 10.24 4.82
CA MET A 8 -1.38 11.31 4.84
C MET A 8 0.01 10.76 4.53
N PHE A 9 0.26 9.53 4.99
CA PHE A 9 1.51 8.83 4.76
C PHE A 9 1.23 7.35 4.52
N ILE A 10 1.93 6.77 3.55
CA ILE A 10 1.82 5.34 3.19
C ILE A 10 3.23 4.75 3.15
N GLU A 11 3.38 3.56 3.67
CA GLU A 11 4.62 2.81 3.63
C GLU A 11 4.36 1.40 3.13
N THR A 12 5.06 0.98 2.08
CA THR A 12 4.93 -0.37 1.53
C THR A 12 6.26 -1.10 1.53
N HIS A 13 6.20 -2.39 1.85
CA HIS A 13 7.32 -3.31 1.71
C HIS A 13 6.85 -4.56 0.96
N ARG A 14 7.43 -4.78 -0.22
CA ARG A 14 7.24 -5.98 -1.02
C ARG A 14 8.58 -6.67 -1.21
N LEU A 15 8.81 -7.66 -0.39
CA LEU A 15 10.05 -8.41 -0.35
C LEU A 15 9.79 -9.83 -0.82
N ALA A 16 10.64 -10.35 -1.69
CA ALA A 16 10.60 -11.72 -2.17
C ALA A 16 11.96 -12.39 -2.03
N GLU A 17 11.96 -13.68 -1.77
CA GLU A 17 13.15 -14.51 -1.89
C GLU A 17 13.58 -14.58 -3.36
N PHE A 18 14.88 -14.74 -3.59
CA PHE A 18 15.41 -14.76 -4.94
C PHE A 18 14.83 -15.91 -5.76
N ASN A 19 14.31 -15.56 -6.94
CA ASN A 19 13.88 -16.50 -7.95
C ASN A 19 14.54 -16.12 -9.28
N PRO A 20 15.24 -17.03 -9.97
CA PRO A 20 15.90 -16.73 -11.24
C PRO A 20 14.93 -16.38 -12.38
N ARG A 21 13.63 -16.65 -12.22
CA ARG A 21 12.62 -16.23 -13.19
C ARG A 21 12.33 -14.74 -13.01
N GLY A 22 12.19 -13.99 -14.10
CA GLY A 22 11.85 -12.57 -14.10
C GLY A 22 13.01 -11.64 -13.78
N THR A 23 14.26 -12.13 -13.82
CA THR A 23 15.46 -11.28 -13.63
C THR A 23 15.76 -10.39 -14.83
N ASP A 24 15.10 -10.61 -15.95
CA ASP A 24 15.13 -9.83 -17.18
C ASP A 24 14.35 -8.51 -17.09
N VAL A 25 13.49 -8.34 -16.08
CA VAL A 25 12.77 -7.10 -15.83
C VAL A 25 13.16 -6.47 -14.49
N PRO A 26 13.15 -5.11 -14.36
CA PRO A 26 13.42 -4.45 -13.09
C PRO A 26 12.42 -4.83 -12.01
N VAL A 27 12.86 -4.92 -10.74
CA VAL A 27 12.00 -5.22 -9.58
C VAL A 27 10.81 -4.26 -9.45
N VAL A 28 10.89 -3.08 -10.04
CA VAL A 28 9.80 -2.11 -10.08
C VAL A 28 8.61 -2.64 -10.88
N LEU A 29 8.87 -3.23 -12.06
CA LEU A 29 7.82 -3.81 -12.92
C LEU A 29 7.37 -5.20 -12.44
N ASP A 30 8.27 -5.96 -11.83
CA ASP A 30 7.95 -7.31 -11.34
C ASP A 30 7.16 -7.26 -10.02
N LEU A 31 7.58 -6.41 -9.08
CA LEU A 31 7.03 -6.40 -7.72
C LEU A 31 6.37 -5.07 -7.35
N MET A 32 7.06 -3.93 -7.47
CA MET A 32 6.60 -2.65 -6.92
C MET A 32 5.32 -2.14 -7.60
N ILE A 33 5.09 -2.48 -8.87
CA ILE A 33 3.92 -2.03 -9.64
C ILE A 33 2.59 -2.39 -8.96
N HIS A 34 2.53 -3.52 -8.27
CA HIS A 34 1.33 -3.92 -7.51
C HIS A 34 1.04 -2.97 -6.34
N ASP A 35 2.08 -2.47 -5.67
CA ASP A 35 1.91 -1.52 -4.57
C ASP A 35 1.61 -0.11 -5.11
N ILE A 36 2.16 0.24 -6.27
CA ILE A 36 1.83 1.49 -6.99
C ILE A 36 0.33 1.50 -7.31
N ASP A 37 -0.21 0.43 -7.87
CA ASP A 37 -1.63 0.30 -8.19
C ASP A 37 -2.51 0.47 -6.94
N ILE A 38 -2.17 -0.22 -5.85
CA ILE A 38 -2.87 -0.08 -4.56
C ILE A 38 -2.85 1.37 -4.10
N ILE A 39 -1.69 2.04 -4.10
CA ILE A 39 -1.55 3.42 -3.65
C ILE A 39 -2.39 4.37 -4.50
N LEU A 40 -2.31 4.26 -5.83
CA LEU A 40 -3.09 5.11 -6.75
C LEU A 40 -4.59 4.91 -6.56
N SER A 41 -5.04 3.67 -6.31
CA SER A 41 -6.45 3.36 -6.06
C SER A 41 -7.01 3.97 -4.77
N VAL A 42 -6.13 4.29 -3.80
CA VAL A 42 -6.50 4.83 -2.48
C VAL A 42 -6.31 6.34 -2.42
N VAL A 43 -5.17 6.87 -2.90
CA VAL A 43 -4.81 8.29 -2.76
C VAL A 43 -5.64 9.17 -3.68
N LYS A 44 -5.97 8.71 -4.89
CA LYS A 44 -6.80 9.41 -5.89
C LYS A 44 -6.37 10.86 -6.12
N SER A 45 -5.06 11.09 -6.22
CA SER A 45 -4.45 12.39 -6.46
C SER A 45 -3.29 12.24 -7.44
N LYS A 46 -2.96 13.30 -8.17
CA LYS A 46 -1.83 13.30 -9.10
C LYS A 46 -0.51 13.27 -8.37
N VAL A 47 0.48 12.61 -8.96
CA VAL A 47 1.86 12.65 -8.51
C VAL A 47 2.42 14.06 -8.73
N LYS A 48 2.91 14.67 -7.66
CA LYS A 48 3.52 16.00 -7.65
C LYS A 48 5.04 15.93 -7.81
N HIS A 49 5.65 15.03 -7.06
CA HIS A 49 7.10 14.80 -7.06
C HIS A 49 7.38 13.33 -6.81
N LEU A 50 8.47 12.84 -7.43
CA LEU A 50 8.91 11.47 -7.28
C LEU A 50 10.44 11.47 -7.22
N SER A 51 11.00 10.71 -6.27
CA SER A 51 12.41 10.38 -6.24
C SER A 51 12.58 8.89 -5.98
N ALA A 52 13.53 8.26 -6.63
CA ALA A 52 13.75 6.83 -6.51
C ALA A 52 15.22 6.47 -6.64
N SER A 53 15.54 5.27 -6.18
CA SER A 53 16.85 4.64 -6.37
C SER A 53 16.66 3.14 -6.59
N GLY A 54 17.50 2.57 -7.44
CA GLY A 54 17.55 1.14 -7.73
C GLY A 54 18.97 0.61 -7.63
N VAL A 55 19.10 -0.65 -7.20
CA VAL A 55 20.39 -1.31 -7.04
C VAL A 55 20.34 -2.70 -7.66
N SER A 56 21.24 -2.96 -8.61
CA SER A 56 21.51 -4.27 -9.17
C SER A 56 22.56 -4.97 -8.30
N VAL A 57 22.23 -6.16 -7.79
CA VAL A 57 23.10 -6.95 -6.90
C VAL A 57 23.46 -8.29 -7.51
N ILE A 58 22.48 -8.98 -8.08
CA ILE A 58 22.63 -10.31 -8.69
C ILE A 58 22.33 -10.25 -10.20
N SER A 59 21.34 -9.44 -10.58
CA SER A 59 20.86 -9.32 -11.96
C SER A 59 21.45 -8.08 -12.64
N ASP A 60 21.35 -8.03 -13.97
CA ASP A 60 21.72 -6.83 -14.77
C ASP A 60 20.68 -5.69 -14.60
N THR A 61 19.49 -6.01 -14.14
CA THR A 61 18.44 -5.05 -13.80
C THR A 61 18.33 -4.89 -12.28
N PRO A 62 17.81 -3.75 -11.77
CA PRO A 62 17.66 -3.54 -10.33
C PRO A 62 16.91 -4.64 -9.61
N ASP A 63 17.55 -5.20 -8.57
CA ASP A 63 17.00 -6.25 -7.68
C ASP A 63 16.33 -5.65 -6.44
N ILE A 64 16.71 -4.42 -6.08
CA ILE A 64 16.14 -3.64 -4.99
C ILE A 64 15.80 -2.27 -5.56
N ALA A 65 14.63 -1.74 -5.21
CA ALA A 65 14.26 -0.36 -5.49
C ALA A 65 13.54 0.26 -4.30
N ASN A 66 13.80 1.55 -4.10
CA ASN A 66 13.07 2.38 -3.18
C ASN A 66 12.56 3.60 -3.91
N ALA A 67 11.30 3.97 -3.68
CA ALA A 67 10.69 5.14 -4.27
C ALA A 67 9.93 5.94 -3.21
N ARG A 68 10.03 7.27 -3.30
CA ARG A 68 9.23 8.22 -2.55
C ARG A 68 8.37 9.02 -3.51
N ILE A 69 7.05 8.95 -3.33
CA ILE A 69 6.07 9.64 -4.16
C ILE A 69 5.34 10.67 -3.30
N GLU A 70 5.32 11.91 -3.74
CA GLU A 70 4.55 12.99 -3.12
C GLU A 70 3.38 13.35 -4.05
N PHE A 71 2.18 13.42 -3.49
CA PHE A 71 0.95 13.71 -4.22
C PHE A 71 0.51 15.17 -4.04
N GLU A 72 -0.27 15.70 -5.00
CA GLU A 72 -0.79 17.07 -4.94
C GLU A 72 -1.65 17.33 -3.71
N ASN A 73 -2.36 16.32 -3.20
CA ASN A 73 -3.16 16.42 -1.98
C ASN A 73 -2.33 16.39 -0.67
N GLY A 74 -1.00 16.32 -0.77
CA GLY A 74 -0.08 16.29 0.36
C GLY A 74 0.20 14.90 0.92
N CYS A 75 -0.43 13.84 0.42
CA CYS A 75 -0.08 12.47 0.78
C CYS A 75 1.33 12.13 0.30
N VAL A 76 2.04 11.35 1.09
CA VAL A 76 3.37 10.84 0.75
C VAL A 76 3.36 9.32 0.83
N ALA A 77 3.93 8.65 -0.16
CA ALA A 77 4.11 7.20 -0.17
C ALA A 77 5.59 6.83 -0.30
N ASN A 78 6.06 5.96 0.58
CA ASN A 78 7.37 5.33 0.48
C ASN A 78 7.19 3.85 0.11
N LEU A 79 7.83 3.43 -0.97
CA LEU A 79 7.75 2.07 -1.48
C LEU A 79 9.14 1.44 -1.46
N THR A 80 9.22 0.22 -0.97
CA THR A 80 10.42 -0.61 -1.05
C THR A 80 10.06 -1.96 -1.65
N ALA A 81 10.74 -2.33 -2.72
CA ALA A 81 10.64 -3.65 -3.34
C ALA A 81 12.02 -4.30 -3.41
N SER A 82 12.09 -5.59 -3.12
CA SER A 82 13.31 -6.39 -3.23
C SER A 82 12.96 -7.82 -3.62
N ARG A 83 13.71 -8.38 -4.57
CA ARG A 83 13.61 -9.80 -4.98
C ARG A 83 14.78 -10.64 -4.47
N ILE A 84 15.60 -10.11 -3.57
CA ILE A 84 16.77 -10.78 -3.01
C ILE A 84 16.74 -10.79 -1.46
N SER A 85 15.55 -10.87 -0.91
CA SER A 85 15.34 -10.89 0.55
C SER A 85 15.35 -12.31 1.09
N LEU A 86 15.64 -12.47 2.40
CA LEU A 86 15.64 -13.77 3.07
C LEU A 86 14.23 -14.29 3.40
N LYS A 87 13.21 -13.43 3.33
CA LYS A 87 11.81 -13.77 3.63
C LYS A 87 10.89 -12.98 2.73
N ASN A 88 9.78 -13.60 2.36
CA ASN A 88 8.69 -12.91 1.68
C ASN A 88 7.96 -11.97 2.63
N MET A 89 7.60 -10.79 2.13
CA MET A 89 6.76 -9.81 2.84
C MET A 89 5.91 -9.03 1.82
N ARG A 90 4.65 -8.81 2.15
CA ARG A 90 3.75 -7.96 1.35
C ARG A 90 2.93 -7.11 2.31
N LYS A 91 3.50 -6.03 2.80
CA LYS A 91 2.93 -5.24 3.88
C LYS A 91 2.78 -3.78 3.48
N THR A 92 1.58 -3.22 3.73
CA THR A 92 1.29 -1.81 3.52
C THR A 92 0.74 -1.21 4.81
N ARG A 93 1.24 -0.04 5.18
CA ARG A 93 0.81 0.74 6.34
C ARG A 93 0.28 2.08 5.87
N PHE A 94 -0.90 2.42 6.34
CA PHE A 94 -1.55 3.69 6.06
C PHE A 94 -1.65 4.49 7.34
N PHE A 95 -1.22 5.74 7.28
CA PHE A 95 -1.30 6.70 8.38
C PHE A 95 -2.25 7.82 7.97
N GLN A 96 -3.30 7.99 8.70
CA GLN A 96 -4.25 9.09 8.56
C GLN A 96 -4.51 9.74 9.92
N ARG A 97 -5.27 10.84 9.94
CA ARG A 97 -5.37 11.69 11.14
C ARG A 97 -5.74 10.95 12.42
N ASP A 98 -6.74 10.08 12.34
CA ASP A 98 -7.32 9.40 13.50
C ASP A 98 -7.24 7.86 13.38
N ALA A 99 -6.41 7.35 12.47
CA ALA A 99 -6.21 5.91 12.32
C ALA A 99 -4.83 5.55 11.74
N TYR A 100 -4.32 4.44 12.21
CA TYR A 100 -3.23 3.67 11.62
C TYR A 100 -3.79 2.33 11.15
N ILE A 101 -3.51 1.98 9.90
CA ILE A 101 -4.00 0.73 9.30
C ILE A 101 -2.79 -0.03 8.74
N SER A 102 -2.60 -1.25 9.19
CA SER A 102 -1.56 -2.17 8.72
C SER A 102 -2.21 -3.34 8.02
N VAL A 103 -1.88 -3.53 6.74
CA VAL A 103 -2.38 -4.65 5.93
C VAL A 103 -1.20 -5.53 5.56
N ASP A 104 -1.28 -6.80 5.92
CA ASP A 104 -0.37 -7.84 5.48
C ASP A 104 -1.09 -8.73 4.45
N PHE A 105 -0.75 -8.55 3.18
CA PHE A 105 -1.38 -9.29 2.07
C PHE A 105 -0.89 -10.74 1.98
N LEU A 106 0.28 -11.06 2.56
CA LEU A 106 0.81 -12.41 2.57
C LEU A 106 0.10 -13.25 3.63
N GLU A 107 0.01 -12.69 4.85
CA GLU A 107 -0.63 -13.34 6.00
C GLU A 107 -2.16 -13.15 6.02
N LYS A 108 -2.70 -12.34 5.09
CA LYS A 108 -4.13 -11.96 5.04
C LYS A 108 -4.62 -11.40 6.38
N LYS A 109 -3.88 -10.44 6.92
CA LYS A 109 -4.19 -9.78 8.20
C LYS A 109 -4.37 -8.28 8.01
N CYS A 110 -5.30 -7.72 8.75
CA CYS A 110 -5.50 -6.28 8.83
C CYS A 110 -5.62 -5.87 10.30
N GLU A 111 -4.76 -4.96 10.71
CA GLU A 111 -4.75 -4.37 12.04
C GLU A 111 -5.10 -2.89 11.90
N VAL A 112 -6.08 -2.45 12.66
CA VAL A 112 -6.52 -1.06 12.64
C VAL A 112 -6.45 -0.49 14.05
N VAL A 113 -5.68 0.56 14.21
CA VAL A 113 -5.60 1.34 15.44
C VAL A 113 -6.30 2.67 15.17
N LYS A 114 -7.37 2.95 15.88
CA LYS A 114 -8.14 4.18 15.76
C LYS A 114 -7.98 5.06 16.99
N MET A 115 -8.13 6.35 16.80
CA MET A 115 -8.12 7.35 17.88
C MET A 115 -9.41 8.15 17.86
N LYS A 116 -9.97 8.41 19.05
CA LYS A 116 -11.07 9.33 19.27
C LYS A 116 -10.79 10.22 20.46
N ASP A 117 -11.56 11.28 20.63
CA ASP A 117 -11.43 12.11 21.84
C ASP A 117 -11.66 11.28 23.09
N ALA A 118 -10.79 11.45 24.08
CA ALA A 118 -10.91 10.72 25.34
C ALA A 118 -12.19 11.12 26.08
N PRO A 119 -12.92 10.17 26.68
CA PRO A 119 -14.05 10.50 27.54
C PRO A 119 -13.60 11.29 28.76
N GLN A 120 -14.50 12.07 29.36
CA GLN A 120 -14.21 12.85 30.58
C GLN A 120 -13.75 11.98 31.74
N ASN A 121 -14.32 10.78 31.85
CA ASN A 121 -13.97 9.78 32.86
C ASN A 121 -13.53 8.48 32.15
N PRO A 122 -12.25 8.32 31.85
CA PRO A 122 -11.73 7.09 31.26
C PRO A 122 -11.89 5.91 32.22
N GLY A 123 -12.23 4.75 31.68
CA GLY A 123 -12.22 3.49 32.44
C GLY A 123 -10.80 2.98 32.69
N ASP A 124 -10.65 2.05 33.61
CA ASP A 124 -9.35 1.48 34.02
C ASP A 124 -8.58 0.79 32.87
N PHE A 125 -9.27 0.37 31.81
CA PHE A 125 -8.71 -0.31 30.65
C PHE A 125 -8.59 0.60 29.41
N ASP A 126 -8.98 1.87 29.52
CA ASP A 126 -8.89 2.81 28.39
C ASP A 126 -7.43 3.23 28.13
N MET A 127 -6.95 2.98 26.92
CA MET A 127 -5.63 3.42 26.51
C MET A 127 -5.69 4.89 26.10
N ILE A 128 -5.18 5.78 26.95
CA ILE A 128 -5.20 7.23 26.72
C ILE A 128 -3.81 7.72 26.34
N LEU A 129 -3.72 8.42 25.20
CA LEU A 129 -2.58 9.25 24.85
C LEU A 129 -2.86 10.70 25.20
N GLN A 130 -1.85 11.40 25.73
CA GLN A 130 -1.91 12.83 26.01
C GLN A 130 -0.71 13.50 25.33
N ASN A 131 -0.97 14.58 24.60
CA ASN A 131 0.10 15.42 24.05
C ASN A 131 0.59 16.44 25.07
N ALA A 132 1.64 17.20 24.72
CA ALA A 132 2.23 18.22 25.61
C ALA A 132 1.25 19.36 25.98
N GLU A 133 0.22 19.58 25.16
CA GLU A 133 -0.79 20.62 25.36
C GLU A 133 -1.98 20.13 26.21
N GLY A 134 -1.94 18.87 26.67
CA GLY A 134 -2.97 18.27 27.50
C GLY A 134 -4.15 17.65 26.72
N LEU A 135 -4.12 17.66 25.38
CA LEU A 135 -5.13 17.01 24.56
C LEU A 135 -5.07 15.49 24.76
N LYS A 136 -6.19 14.89 25.14
CA LYS A 136 -6.29 13.46 25.40
C LYS A 136 -7.05 12.76 24.28
N LYS A 137 -6.46 11.69 23.74
CA LYS A 137 -7.08 10.79 22.78
C LYS A 137 -7.13 9.37 23.34
N GLN A 138 -8.26 8.69 23.16
CA GLN A 138 -8.39 7.27 23.45
C GLN A 138 -8.03 6.46 22.22
N ILE A 139 -7.16 5.45 22.41
CA ILE A 139 -6.82 4.46 21.38
C ILE A 139 -7.73 3.25 21.55
N TYR A 140 -8.18 2.70 20.41
CA TYR A 140 -8.85 1.41 20.37
C TYR A 140 -8.44 0.63 19.12
N PHE A 141 -8.49 -0.70 19.23
CA PHE A 141 -8.14 -1.62 18.17
C PHE A 141 -9.41 -2.12 17.48
N ASP A 142 -9.34 -2.19 16.17
CA ASP A 142 -10.40 -2.72 15.32
C ASP A 142 -9.74 -3.65 14.31
N ASN A 143 -9.80 -4.94 14.54
CA ASN A 143 -9.18 -5.94 13.67
C ASN A 143 -10.28 -6.63 12.87
N PRO A 144 -10.58 -6.14 11.65
CA PRO A 144 -11.62 -6.72 10.82
C PRO A 144 -11.26 -8.16 10.42
N GLU A 145 -12.22 -9.04 10.46
CA GLU A 145 -12.08 -10.37 9.89
C GLU A 145 -11.92 -10.27 8.36
N ILE A 146 -10.91 -10.92 7.83
CA ILE A 146 -10.67 -10.99 6.40
C ILE A 146 -11.17 -12.34 5.90
N ALA A 147 -12.13 -12.30 4.98
CA ALA A 147 -12.63 -13.51 4.34
C ALA A 147 -11.51 -14.22 3.56
N HIS A 148 -11.44 -15.54 3.71
CA HIS A 148 -10.57 -16.35 2.88
C HIS A 148 -11.10 -16.37 1.46
N ASN A 149 -10.38 -15.73 0.55
CA ASN A 149 -10.70 -15.68 -0.86
C ASN A 149 -9.49 -16.08 -1.73
N ASN A 150 -9.76 -16.36 -2.99
CA ASN A 150 -8.75 -16.56 -4.01
C ASN A 150 -8.72 -15.33 -4.91
N ALA A 151 -7.66 -14.51 -4.78
CA ALA A 151 -7.55 -13.23 -5.49
C ALA A 151 -7.65 -13.37 -7.02
N ILE A 152 -7.11 -14.45 -7.60
CA ILE A 152 -7.19 -14.70 -9.06
C ILE A 152 -8.63 -15.05 -9.45
N LEU A 153 -9.31 -15.86 -8.65
CA LEU A 153 -10.72 -16.20 -8.90
C LEU A 153 -11.61 -14.97 -8.81
N ASP A 154 -11.44 -14.15 -7.75
CA ASP A 154 -12.19 -12.90 -7.56
C ASP A 154 -11.97 -11.93 -8.72
N GLU A 155 -10.74 -11.82 -9.24
CA GLU A 155 -10.43 -11.00 -10.42
C GLU A 155 -11.18 -11.48 -11.65
N LEU A 156 -11.13 -12.78 -11.95
CA LEU A 156 -11.82 -13.37 -13.10
C LEU A 156 -13.34 -13.25 -12.99
N GLU A 157 -13.90 -13.52 -11.82
CA GLU A 157 -15.35 -13.41 -11.57
C GLU A 157 -15.83 -11.96 -11.71
N THR A 158 -15.16 -11.01 -11.08
CA THR A 158 -15.54 -9.59 -11.17
C THR A 158 -15.39 -9.03 -12.58
N PHE A 159 -14.41 -9.51 -13.36
CA PHE A 159 -14.25 -9.14 -14.74
C PHE A 159 -15.36 -9.76 -15.64
N ALA A 160 -15.68 -11.03 -15.45
CA ALA A 160 -16.78 -11.70 -16.15
C ALA A 160 -18.13 -11.03 -15.86
N ASP A 161 -18.37 -10.66 -14.59
CA ASP A 161 -19.58 -9.94 -14.19
C ASP A 161 -19.66 -8.57 -14.86
N ALA A 162 -18.54 -7.84 -14.96
CA ALA A 162 -18.50 -6.55 -15.64
C ALA A 162 -18.87 -6.68 -17.13
N ILE A 163 -18.39 -7.72 -17.81
CA ILE A 163 -18.74 -8.01 -19.21
C ILE A 163 -20.22 -8.36 -19.31
N THR A 164 -20.70 -9.30 -18.50
CA THR A 164 -22.08 -9.81 -18.56
C THR A 164 -23.11 -8.73 -18.29
N ASN A 165 -22.83 -7.86 -17.33
CA ASN A 165 -23.74 -6.76 -16.92
C ASN A 165 -23.48 -5.44 -17.66
N ASN A 166 -22.52 -5.44 -18.60
CA ASN A 166 -22.10 -4.22 -19.32
C ASN A 166 -21.76 -3.04 -18.38
N THR A 167 -21.03 -3.35 -17.30
CA THR A 167 -20.59 -2.38 -16.31
C THR A 167 -19.09 -2.13 -16.40
N ARG A 168 -18.61 -1.04 -15.77
CA ARG A 168 -17.17 -0.75 -15.69
C ARG A 168 -16.48 -1.78 -14.77
N PRO A 169 -15.37 -2.41 -15.19
CA PRO A 169 -14.59 -3.29 -14.31
C PRO A 169 -14.01 -2.50 -13.12
N ILE A 170 -13.76 -3.21 -12.01
CA ILE A 170 -13.22 -2.62 -10.77
C ILE A 170 -11.84 -2.00 -11.01
N VAL A 171 -10.99 -2.70 -11.77
CA VAL A 171 -9.69 -2.19 -12.25
C VAL A 171 -9.78 -2.04 -13.76
N THR A 172 -9.54 -0.82 -14.24
CA THR A 172 -9.67 -0.48 -15.67
C THR A 172 -8.32 -0.44 -16.35
N LEU A 173 -8.33 -0.46 -17.69
CA LEU A 173 -7.12 -0.22 -18.49
C LEU A 173 -6.43 1.10 -18.12
N HIS A 174 -7.21 2.14 -17.80
CA HIS A 174 -6.66 3.42 -17.35
C HIS A 174 -5.89 3.28 -16.04
N ASP A 175 -6.43 2.54 -15.06
CA ASP A 175 -5.77 2.33 -13.77
C ASP A 175 -4.44 1.58 -13.96
N GLY A 176 -4.43 0.51 -14.77
CA GLY A 176 -3.20 -0.21 -15.12
C GLY A 176 -2.18 0.64 -15.88
N THR A 177 -2.66 1.51 -16.80
CA THR A 177 -1.78 2.44 -17.53
C THR A 177 -1.15 3.47 -16.60
N GLU A 178 -1.90 4.01 -15.62
CA GLU A 178 -1.36 4.94 -14.63
C GLU A 178 -0.34 4.26 -13.70
N ALA A 179 -0.60 3.03 -13.27
CA ALA A 179 0.38 2.27 -12.48
C ALA A 179 1.69 2.05 -13.27
N LEU A 180 1.58 1.66 -14.55
CA LEU A 180 2.73 1.49 -15.43
C LEU A 180 3.47 2.82 -15.66
N ARG A 181 2.75 3.93 -15.87
CA ARG A 181 3.33 5.26 -16.05
C ARG A 181 4.17 5.66 -14.82
N VAL A 182 3.66 5.48 -13.62
CA VAL A 182 4.39 5.78 -12.38
C VAL A 182 5.58 4.83 -12.21
N ALA A 183 5.43 3.54 -12.52
CA ALA A 183 6.53 2.59 -12.50
C ALA A 183 7.67 2.99 -13.47
N THR A 184 7.33 3.45 -14.68
CA THR A 184 8.31 3.97 -15.64
C THR A 184 9.01 5.22 -15.11
N MET A 185 8.27 6.17 -14.53
CA MET A 185 8.87 7.35 -13.90
C MET A 185 9.86 7.00 -12.78
N ILE A 186 9.62 5.91 -12.04
CA ILE A 186 10.56 5.40 -11.02
C ILE A 186 11.81 4.85 -11.68
N ILE A 187 11.69 4.04 -12.73
CA ILE A 187 12.81 3.43 -13.45
C ILE A 187 13.69 4.50 -14.09
N ASP A 188 13.11 5.56 -14.61
CA ASP A 188 13.83 6.67 -15.26
C ASP A 188 14.71 7.49 -14.29
N GLN A 189 14.65 7.21 -12.97
CA GLN A 189 15.48 7.87 -11.96
C GLN A 189 16.86 7.21 -11.76
N PHE A 190 17.07 5.96 -12.28
CA PHE A 190 18.31 5.19 -12.08
C PHE A 190 18.67 4.27 -13.25
#